data_acbbcc5cc51dd5443ca66bf078b49cdf
#
_entry.id   acbbcc5cc51dd5443ca66bf078b49cdf
#
_cell.length_a   1.000
_cell.length_b   1.000
_cell.length_c   1.000
_cell.angle_alpha   90.00
_cell.angle_beta   90.00
_cell.angle_gamma   90.00
#
_symmetry.space_group_name_H-M   'P 1'
#
loop_
_entity.id
_entity.type
_entity.pdbx_description
1 polymer ?
#
loop_
_entity_poly.entity_id
_entity_poly.type
_entity_poly.pdbx_seq_one_letter_code
_entity_poly.pdbx_strand_id
1 'polypeptide(L)'
;MALDFTAIDFETANSSSASACAVGLARVREGRVVASVGWLIRPPAGHDRFFDVNIGIHGIHPEDVVSAPSWTDQLGALVDFVGDDVLVAHNAGFDVRVLRSACEATDAPCPSYRYLCSLQAARKTYVLDSYRLPIAAAAAGFLDFAHHDATADALAAAHIVIDAAARAGAGDIVELAMLLELRVPQIPAAEPSRRSDERAAGPVPHLIGTAAR
;
A
#
# COMPACT_ATOMS: atom_id res chain seq x y z
N MET A 1 19.99 -15.82 -7.61
CA MET A 1 18.91 -15.41 -6.71
C MET A 1 17.63 -15.40 -7.53
N ALA A 2 16.46 -15.49 -6.94
CA ALA A 2 15.19 -15.54 -7.68
C ALA A 2 14.54 -14.15 -7.75
N LEU A 3 13.83 -13.86 -8.85
CA LEU A 3 13.03 -12.65 -8.97
C LEU A 3 11.74 -12.80 -8.14
N ASP A 4 11.86 -12.51 -6.85
CA ASP A 4 10.81 -12.61 -5.85
C ASP A 4 10.45 -11.22 -5.32
N PHE A 5 9.15 -10.91 -5.29
CA PHE A 5 8.61 -9.65 -4.76
C PHE A 5 7.09 -9.76 -4.60
N THR A 6 6.49 -8.77 -3.93
CA THR A 6 5.03 -8.60 -3.90
C THR A 6 4.65 -7.24 -4.48
N ALA A 7 3.78 -7.23 -5.49
CA ALA A 7 3.18 -6.00 -6.00
C ALA A 7 1.95 -5.62 -5.17
N ILE A 8 1.73 -4.32 -5.02
CA ILE A 8 0.63 -3.74 -4.25
C ILE A 8 0.02 -2.55 -4.99
N ASP A 9 -1.28 -2.39 -4.84
CA ASP A 9 -2.01 -1.22 -5.28
C ASP A 9 -3.13 -0.89 -4.30
N PHE A 10 -3.38 0.40 -4.05
CA PHE A 10 -4.43 0.89 -3.16
C PHE A 10 -5.43 1.77 -3.90
N GLU A 11 -6.73 1.56 -3.60
CA GLU A 11 -7.75 2.56 -3.91
C GLU A 11 -8.09 3.38 -2.67
N THR A 12 -8.43 4.66 -2.89
CA THR A 12 -8.72 5.61 -1.81
C THR A 12 -10.09 6.25 -1.97
N ALA A 13 -10.83 6.39 -0.87
CA ALA A 13 -12.17 6.99 -0.83
C ALA A 13 -12.17 8.48 -1.22
N ASN A 14 -11.05 9.18 -0.99
CA ASN A 14 -10.91 10.61 -1.23
C ASN A 14 -9.42 11.02 -1.37
N SER A 15 -9.14 12.31 -1.38
CA SER A 15 -7.78 12.86 -1.54
C SER A 15 -6.85 12.65 -0.32
N SER A 16 -7.37 12.18 0.82
CA SER A 16 -6.55 11.83 1.98
C SER A 16 -5.83 10.51 1.73
N SER A 17 -4.52 10.47 1.92
CA SER A 17 -3.77 9.21 1.83
C SER A 17 -4.14 8.19 2.92
N ALA A 18 -4.84 8.59 3.99
CA ALA A 18 -5.33 7.68 5.01
C ALA A 18 -6.66 6.99 4.64
N SER A 19 -7.29 7.36 3.50
CA SER A 19 -8.63 6.90 3.12
C SER A 19 -8.62 5.60 2.29
N ALA A 20 -7.68 4.68 2.54
CA ALA A 20 -7.65 3.40 1.83
C ALA A 20 -9.02 2.69 1.90
N CYS A 21 -9.60 2.35 0.74
CA CYS A 21 -10.88 1.65 0.64
C CYS A 21 -10.79 0.28 -0.05
N ALA A 22 -9.69 0.01 -0.73
CA ALA A 22 -9.34 -1.31 -1.24
C ALA A 22 -7.82 -1.49 -1.29
N VAL A 23 -7.38 -2.73 -1.31
CA VAL A 23 -5.99 -3.12 -1.60
C VAL A 23 -5.98 -4.34 -2.49
N GLY A 24 -5.06 -4.37 -3.43
CA GLY A 24 -4.71 -5.52 -4.26
C GLY A 24 -3.25 -5.89 -4.06
N LEU A 25 -2.98 -7.18 -4.03
CA LEU A 25 -1.64 -7.74 -3.87
C LEU A 25 -1.40 -8.85 -4.90
N ALA A 26 -0.20 -8.89 -5.47
CA ALA A 26 0.23 -9.97 -6.37
C ALA A 26 1.62 -10.45 -5.98
N ARG A 27 1.74 -11.72 -5.59
CA ARG A 27 3.01 -12.33 -5.20
C ARG A 27 3.71 -12.94 -6.40
N VAL A 28 4.95 -12.56 -6.58
CA VAL A 28 5.83 -13.09 -7.62
C VAL A 28 6.91 -13.96 -6.99
N ARG A 29 7.13 -15.14 -7.57
CA ARG A 29 8.23 -16.06 -7.23
C ARG A 29 8.86 -16.57 -8.51
N GLU A 30 10.19 -16.56 -8.55
CA GLU A 30 10.95 -16.98 -9.72
C GLU A 30 10.49 -16.31 -11.03
N GLY A 31 10.13 -15.00 -10.94
CA GLY A 31 9.65 -14.23 -12.08
C GLY A 31 8.24 -14.60 -12.58
N ARG A 32 7.44 -15.30 -11.77
CA ARG A 32 6.06 -15.68 -12.11
C ARG A 32 5.10 -15.25 -11.03
N VAL A 33 3.93 -14.76 -11.41
CA VAL A 33 2.83 -14.53 -10.45
C VAL A 33 2.35 -15.89 -9.93
N VAL A 34 2.42 -16.09 -8.63
CA VAL A 34 2.02 -17.35 -7.96
C VAL A 34 0.76 -17.21 -7.12
N ALA A 35 0.40 -16.00 -6.71
CA ALA A 35 -0.83 -15.70 -5.98
C ALA A 35 -1.22 -14.24 -6.19
N SER A 36 -2.52 -13.97 -6.19
CA SER A 36 -3.06 -12.62 -6.08
C SER A 36 -4.27 -12.63 -5.17
N VAL A 37 -4.43 -11.56 -4.41
CA VAL A 37 -5.55 -11.34 -3.49
C VAL A 37 -5.92 -9.87 -3.49
N GLY A 38 -7.16 -9.57 -3.16
CA GLY A 38 -7.62 -8.20 -2.95
C GLY A 38 -8.83 -8.18 -2.03
N TRP A 39 -8.99 -7.08 -1.32
CA TRP A 39 -10.13 -6.89 -0.44
C TRP A 39 -10.47 -5.42 -0.24
N LEU A 40 -11.73 -5.18 0.13
CA LEU A 40 -12.22 -3.88 0.54
C LEU A 40 -11.77 -3.57 1.97
N ILE A 41 -11.53 -2.30 2.24
CA ILE A 41 -11.12 -1.78 3.53
C ILE A 41 -12.14 -0.73 3.94
N ARG A 42 -12.63 -0.78 5.19
CA ARG A 42 -13.38 0.34 5.74
C ARG A 42 -12.40 1.44 6.14
N PRO A 43 -12.45 2.61 5.47
CA PRO A 43 -11.53 3.71 5.77
C PRO A 43 -11.63 4.17 7.23
N PRO A 44 -10.53 4.68 7.82
CA PRO A 44 -10.53 5.20 9.18
C PRO A 44 -11.53 6.36 9.36
N ALA A 45 -12.11 6.47 10.54
CA ALA A 45 -13.01 7.57 10.89
C ALA A 45 -12.35 8.94 10.64
N GLY A 46 -13.09 9.86 10.01
CA GLY A 46 -12.58 11.15 9.57
C GLY A 46 -11.91 11.14 8.21
N HIS A 47 -11.66 9.96 7.63
CA HIS A 47 -11.14 9.75 6.28
C HIS A 47 -12.10 8.93 5.41
N ASP A 48 -13.29 8.65 5.88
CA ASP A 48 -14.30 7.72 5.37
C ASP A 48 -15.34 8.35 4.44
N ARG A 49 -15.21 9.66 4.16
CA ARG A 49 -16.06 10.33 3.16
C ARG A 49 -15.57 10.00 1.77
N PHE A 50 -16.43 9.41 0.93
CA PHE A 50 -16.15 9.16 -0.47
C PHE A 50 -16.39 10.40 -1.32
N PHE A 51 -15.50 10.65 -2.28
CA PHE A 51 -15.64 11.70 -3.26
C PHE A 51 -16.07 11.11 -4.60
N ASP A 52 -17.01 11.78 -5.28
CA ASP A 52 -17.54 11.32 -6.58
C ASP A 52 -16.44 11.08 -7.62
N VAL A 53 -15.36 11.86 -7.58
CA VAL A 53 -14.23 11.67 -8.49
C VAL A 53 -13.51 10.35 -8.24
N ASN A 54 -13.35 9.94 -6.98
CA ASN A 54 -12.72 8.67 -6.61
C ASN A 54 -13.64 7.50 -6.98
N ILE A 55 -14.94 7.60 -6.65
CA ILE A 55 -15.96 6.62 -7.05
C ILE A 55 -15.97 6.46 -8.57
N GLY A 56 -15.93 7.56 -9.33
CA GLY A 56 -15.88 7.52 -10.79
C GLY A 56 -14.62 6.87 -11.37
N ILE A 57 -13.55 6.74 -10.59
CA ILE A 57 -12.31 6.08 -10.98
C ILE A 57 -12.39 4.57 -10.73
N HIS A 58 -12.65 4.14 -9.49
CA HIS A 58 -12.56 2.72 -9.07
C HIS A 58 -13.92 2.04 -8.86
N GLY A 59 -15.03 2.78 -8.91
CA GLY A 59 -16.38 2.22 -8.79
C GLY A 59 -16.79 1.75 -7.39
N ILE A 60 -15.95 1.93 -6.37
CA ILE A 60 -16.25 1.52 -4.99
C ILE A 60 -17.09 2.61 -4.33
N HIS A 61 -18.25 2.24 -3.80
CA HIS A 61 -19.17 3.13 -3.12
C HIS A 61 -19.07 2.99 -1.59
N PRO A 62 -19.56 4.00 -0.81
CA PRO A 62 -19.55 3.93 0.66
C PRO A 62 -20.23 2.66 1.21
N GLU A 63 -21.34 2.23 0.59
CA GLU A 63 -22.09 1.04 0.97
C GLU A 63 -21.31 -0.26 0.81
N ASP A 64 -20.36 -0.34 -0.12
CA ASP A 64 -19.54 -1.52 -0.37
C ASP A 64 -18.58 -1.80 0.78
N VAL A 65 -18.14 -0.75 1.48
CA VAL A 65 -17.14 -0.85 2.56
C VAL A 65 -17.73 -0.83 3.97
N VAL A 66 -19.05 -0.63 4.13
CA VAL A 66 -19.69 -0.54 5.45
C VAL A 66 -19.43 -1.78 6.30
N SER A 67 -19.50 -2.96 5.70
CA SER A 67 -19.24 -4.24 6.35
C SER A 67 -17.80 -4.74 6.22
N ALA A 68 -16.97 -4.01 5.47
CA ALA A 68 -15.57 -4.39 5.32
C ALA A 68 -14.82 -4.25 6.66
N PRO A 69 -13.85 -5.13 6.95
CA PRO A 69 -12.98 -4.97 8.11
C PRO A 69 -12.23 -3.64 8.06
N SER A 70 -11.87 -3.11 9.23
CA SER A 70 -11.10 -1.87 9.33
C SER A 70 -9.64 -2.07 8.87
N TRP A 71 -8.91 -0.96 8.73
CA TRP A 71 -7.47 -1.02 8.44
C TRP A 71 -6.71 -1.90 9.45
N THR A 72 -6.96 -1.70 10.74
CA THR A 72 -6.28 -2.44 11.82
C THR A 72 -6.59 -3.93 11.80
N ASP A 73 -7.81 -4.32 11.42
CA ASP A 73 -8.21 -5.72 11.33
C ASP A 73 -7.50 -6.44 10.17
N GLN A 74 -7.12 -5.70 9.12
CA GLN A 74 -6.57 -6.28 7.89
C GLN A 74 -5.06 -6.10 7.73
N LEU A 75 -4.45 -5.21 8.49
CA LEU A 75 -3.01 -4.93 8.40
C LEU A 75 -2.18 -6.21 8.62
N GLY A 76 -2.60 -7.08 9.54
CA GLY A 76 -1.95 -8.37 9.78
C GLY A 76 -1.95 -9.26 8.52
N ALA A 77 -3.09 -9.37 7.84
CA ALA A 77 -3.20 -10.16 6.61
C ALA A 77 -2.34 -9.59 5.47
N LEU A 78 -2.24 -8.25 5.36
CA LEU A 78 -1.34 -7.61 4.42
C LEU A 78 0.12 -7.97 4.73
N VAL A 79 0.53 -7.84 5.99
CA VAL A 79 1.90 -8.16 6.44
C VAL A 79 2.23 -9.62 6.22
N ASP A 80 1.32 -10.55 6.53
CA ASP A 80 1.49 -11.99 6.32
C ASP A 80 1.59 -12.34 4.82
N PHE A 81 0.83 -11.63 3.98
CA PHE A 81 0.93 -11.86 2.54
C PHE A 81 2.23 -11.30 1.97
N VAL A 82 2.69 -10.13 2.38
CA VAL A 82 3.93 -9.53 1.89
C VAL A 82 5.16 -10.26 2.43
N GLY A 83 5.18 -10.60 3.72
CA GLY A 83 6.35 -11.18 4.38
C GLY A 83 7.56 -10.25 4.31
N ASP A 84 8.71 -10.78 3.90
CA ASP A 84 9.98 -10.04 3.76
C ASP A 84 10.23 -9.52 2.32
N ASP A 85 9.23 -9.56 1.46
CA ASP A 85 9.36 -9.17 0.07
C ASP A 85 9.65 -7.67 -0.10
N VAL A 86 10.32 -7.33 -1.19
CA VAL A 86 10.32 -5.97 -1.71
C VAL A 86 8.93 -5.67 -2.26
N LEU A 87 8.32 -4.56 -1.85
CA LEU A 87 7.08 -4.08 -2.44
C LEU A 87 7.32 -3.47 -3.83
N VAL A 88 6.43 -3.74 -4.75
CA VAL A 88 6.40 -3.10 -6.06
C VAL A 88 5.06 -2.39 -6.22
N ALA A 89 5.05 -1.14 -6.68
CA ALA A 89 3.82 -0.44 -7.02
C ALA A 89 4.02 0.47 -8.23
N HIS A 90 2.93 0.79 -8.94
CA HIS A 90 3.01 1.73 -10.06
C HIS A 90 2.80 3.16 -9.57
N ASN A 91 3.86 4.00 -9.64
CA ASN A 91 3.94 5.28 -8.92
C ASN A 91 3.99 5.09 -7.39
N ALA A 92 4.85 4.18 -6.96
CA ALA A 92 4.96 3.64 -5.59
C ALA A 92 4.96 4.68 -4.45
N GLY A 93 5.29 5.94 -4.74
CA GLY A 93 5.18 7.03 -3.77
C GLY A 93 3.74 7.27 -3.28
N PHE A 94 2.73 6.91 -4.06
CA PHE A 94 1.33 6.97 -3.66
C PHE A 94 1.02 5.85 -2.66
N ASP A 95 1.28 4.62 -3.00
CA ASP A 95 0.97 3.44 -2.18
C ASP A 95 1.71 3.44 -0.84
N VAL A 96 2.98 3.86 -0.87
CA VAL A 96 3.78 4.06 0.34
C VAL A 96 3.17 5.12 1.26
N ARG A 97 2.64 6.22 0.70
CA ARG A 97 1.94 7.22 1.52
C ARG A 97 0.64 6.68 2.08
N VAL A 98 -0.14 5.94 1.29
CA VAL A 98 -1.39 5.32 1.76
C VAL A 98 -1.11 4.38 2.93
N LEU A 99 -0.17 3.45 2.78
CA LEU A 99 0.22 2.52 3.83
C LEU A 99 0.60 3.24 5.13
N ARG A 100 1.47 4.25 5.04
CA ARG A 100 1.93 5.01 6.21
C ARG A 100 0.82 5.83 6.85
N SER A 101 0.04 6.56 6.02
CA SER A 101 -1.00 7.45 6.54
C SER A 101 -2.17 6.68 7.16
N ALA A 102 -2.51 5.51 6.63
CA ALA A 102 -3.54 4.66 7.22
C ALA A 102 -3.08 4.07 8.58
N CYS A 103 -1.82 3.65 8.69
CA CYS A 103 -1.24 3.25 9.98
C CYS A 103 -1.23 4.42 10.99
N GLU A 104 -0.80 5.61 10.57
CA GLU A 104 -0.77 6.80 11.42
C GLU A 104 -2.18 7.21 11.89
N ALA A 105 -3.17 7.23 10.99
CA ALA A 105 -4.54 7.61 11.31
C ALA A 105 -5.23 6.63 12.28
N THR A 106 -4.77 5.38 12.33
CA THR A 106 -5.33 4.32 13.18
C THR A 106 -4.46 3.97 14.38
N ASP A 107 -3.35 4.69 14.57
CA ASP A 107 -2.34 4.39 15.60
C ASP A 107 -1.85 2.93 15.55
N ALA A 108 -1.76 2.38 14.33
CA ALA A 108 -1.27 1.04 14.08
C ALA A 108 0.25 1.05 13.77
N PRO A 109 0.99 -0.02 14.10
CA PRO A 109 2.40 -0.13 13.74
C PRO A 109 2.55 -0.13 12.22
N CYS A 110 3.41 0.73 11.69
CA CYS A 110 3.68 0.75 10.25
C CYS A 110 4.81 -0.23 9.92
N PRO A 111 4.56 -1.23 9.05
CA PRO A 111 5.59 -2.17 8.65
C PRO A 111 6.69 -1.49 7.84
N SER A 112 7.90 -2.03 7.95
CA SER A 112 9.06 -1.55 7.20
C SER A 112 9.27 -2.44 5.98
N TYR A 113 9.19 -1.85 4.79
CA TYR A 113 9.45 -2.55 3.53
C TYR A 113 10.42 -1.76 2.66
N ARG A 114 11.26 -2.48 1.93
CA ARG A 114 11.93 -1.92 0.75
C ARG A 114 10.91 -1.87 -0.38
N TYR A 115 11.03 -0.89 -1.28
CA TYR A 115 10.09 -0.81 -2.39
C TYR A 115 10.75 -0.37 -3.70
N LEU A 116 10.18 -0.81 -4.82
CA LEU A 116 10.57 -0.44 -6.17
C LEU A 116 9.36 0.15 -6.91
N CYS A 117 9.58 1.18 -7.72
CA CYS A 117 8.55 1.81 -8.51
C CYS A 117 8.53 1.24 -9.94
N SER A 118 7.46 0.50 -10.31
CA SER A 118 7.31 -0.06 -11.65
C SER A 118 7.17 1.01 -12.74
N LEU A 119 6.64 2.22 -12.42
CA LEU A 119 6.65 3.35 -13.34
C LEU A 119 8.08 3.79 -13.70
N GLN A 120 9.00 3.79 -12.73
CA GLN A 120 10.40 4.12 -13.01
C GLN A 120 11.09 2.99 -13.80
N ALA A 121 10.78 1.73 -13.48
CA ALA A 121 11.25 0.59 -14.25
C ALA A 121 10.77 0.67 -15.71
N ALA A 122 9.47 0.94 -15.93
CA ALA A 122 8.93 1.12 -17.27
C ALA A 122 9.62 2.24 -18.05
N ARG A 123 9.91 3.38 -17.41
CA ARG A 123 10.62 4.52 -18.06
C ARG A 123 12.05 4.18 -18.47
N LYS A 124 12.69 3.26 -17.79
CA LYS A 124 14.05 2.80 -18.12
C LYS A 124 14.06 1.65 -19.14
N THR A 125 12.95 0.91 -19.23
CA THR A 125 12.84 -0.30 -20.06
C THR A 125 12.24 -0.01 -21.45
N TYR A 126 11.23 0.86 -21.52
CA TYR A 126 10.44 1.12 -22.73
C TYR A 126 10.62 2.54 -23.25
N VAL A 127 10.28 2.70 -24.54
CA VAL A 127 10.11 4.00 -25.17
C VAL A 127 8.62 4.13 -25.55
N LEU A 128 7.87 4.90 -24.76
CA LEU A 128 6.41 5.03 -24.86
C LEU A 128 6.02 6.51 -24.84
N ASP A 129 4.90 6.85 -25.47
CA ASP A 129 4.32 8.20 -25.42
C ASP A 129 3.74 8.52 -24.04
N SER A 130 3.35 7.50 -23.29
CA SER A 130 2.84 7.61 -21.92
C SER A 130 3.23 6.38 -21.09
N TYR A 131 3.49 6.61 -19.83
CA TYR A 131 3.84 5.54 -18.86
C TYR A 131 2.72 5.31 -17.83
N ARG A 132 1.46 5.66 -18.17
CA ARG A 132 0.30 5.26 -17.37
C ARG A 132 0.21 3.75 -17.33
N LEU A 133 -0.29 3.22 -16.21
CA LEU A 133 -0.28 1.78 -15.95
C LEU A 133 -0.80 0.92 -17.12
N PRO A 134 -1.95 1.21 -17.77
CA PRO A 134 -2.42 0.38 -18.87
C PRO A 134 -1.46 0.34 -20.07
N ILE A 135 -0.81 1.47 -20.38
CA ILE A 135 0.11 1.56 -21.51
C ILE A 135 1.42 0.82 -21.20
N ALA A 136 1.96 0.98 -19.98
CA ALA A 136 3.16 0.29 -19.54
C ALA A 136 2.93 -1.23 -19.40
N ALA A 137 1.76 -1.64 -18.90
CA ALA A 137 1.37 -3.03 -18.79
C ALA A 137 1.22 -3.69 -20.17
N ALA A 138 0.61 -2.98 -21.13
CA ALA A 138 0.51 -3.45 -22.51
C ALA A 138 1.88 -3.66 -23.15
N ALA A 139 2.85 -2.78 -22.91
CA ALA A 139 4.24 -2.94 -23.36
C ALA A 139 4.95 -4.15 -22.73
N ALA A 140 4.54 -4.54 -21.52
CA ALA A 140 4.96 -5.76 -20.83
C ALA A 140 4.18 -7.02 -21.26
N GLY A 141 3.23 -6.90 -22.19
CA GLY A 141 2.41 -8.03 -22.66
C GLY A 141 1.21 -8.36 -21.78
N PHE A 142 0.89 -7.54 -20.78
CA PHE A 142 -0.29 -7.69 -19.94
C PHE A 142 -1.41 -6.79 -20.43
N LEU A 143 -2.42 -7.40 -21.05
CA LEU A 143 -3.49 -6.72 -21.78
C LEU A 143 -4.85 -6.98 -21.10
N ASP A 144 -5.84 -6.14 -21.44
CA ASP A 144 -7.27 -6.35 -21.17
C ASP A 144 -7.61 -6.61 -19.68
N PHE A 145 -7.00 -5.84 -18.78
CA PHE A 145 -7.33 -5.91 -17.34
C PHE A 145 -8.28 -4.77 -16.92
N ALA A 146 -9.01 -5.01 -15.85
CA ALA A 146 -9.90 -4.01 -15.25
C ALA A 146 -9.08 -2.94 -14.51
N HIS A 147 -8.65 -1.88 -15.25
CA HIS A 147 -7.91 -0.77 -14.64
C HIS A 147 -8.75 -0.07 -13.57
N HIS A 148 -8.12 0.27 -12.44
CA HIS A 148 -8.73 0.73 -11.20
C HIS A 148 -9.46 -0.35 -10.39
N ASP A 149 -9.25 -1.63 -10.70
CA ASP A 149 -9.39 -2.72 -9.73
C ASP A 149 -8.01 -2.93 -9.08
N ALA A 150 -7.93 -2.76 -7.76
CA ALA A 150 -6.63 -2.78 -7.07
C ALA A 150 -5.84 -4.09 -7.31
N THR A 151 -6.53 -5.24 -7.42
CA THR A 151 -5.88 -6.53 -7.69
C THR A 151 -5.33 -6.59 -9.12
N ALA A 152 -6.12 -6.10 -10.08
CA ALA A 152 -5.70 -6.06 -11.48
C ALA A 152 -4.54 -5.06 -11.70
N ASP A 153 -4.56 -3.93 -11.00
CA ASP A 153 -3.49 -2.92 -11.06
C ASP A 153 -2.20 -3.42 -10.41
N ALA A 154 -2.29 -4.14 -9.28
CA ALA A 154 -1.14 -4.84 -8.68
C ALA A 154 -0.55 -5.89 -9.63
N LEU A 155 -1.39 -6.69 -10.32
CA LEU A 155 -0.95 -7.64 -11.33
C LEU A 155 -0.25 -6.94 -12.49
N ALA A 156 -0.80 -5.84 -13.00
CA ALA A 156 -0.19 -5.05 -14.06
C ALA A 156 1.18 -4.51 -13.66
N ALA A 157 1.31 -3.98 -12.43
CA ALA A 157 2.57 -3.52 -11.88
C ALA A 157 3.60 -4.66 -11.76
N ALA A 158 3.16 -5.87 -11.38
CA ALA A 158 4.01 -7.06 -11.32
C ALA A 158 4.54 -7.45 -12.70
N HIS A 159 3.68 -7.51 -13.71
CA HIS A 159 4.06 -7.86 -15.08
C HIS A 159 5.06 -6.89 -15.69
N ILE A 160 4.93 -5.59 -15.41
CA ILE A 160 5.91 -4.58 -15.84
C ILE A 160 7.30 -4.89 -15.30
N VAL A 161 7.41 -5.26 -14.01
CA VAL A 161 8.70 -5.55 -13.38
C VAL A 161 9.26 -6.89 -13.84
N ILE A 162 8.42 -7.90 -14.05
CA ILE A 162 8.83 -9.20 -14.61
C ILE A 162 9.43 -9.01 -16.00
N ASP A 163 8.74 -8.30 -16.90
CA ASP A 163 9.25 -8.07 -18.26
C ASP A 163 10.50 -7.17 -18.25
N ALA A 164 10.55 -6.14 -17.40
CA ALA A 164 11.73 -5.30 -17.26
C ALA A 164 12.96 -6.11 -16.80
N ALA A 165 12.79 -7.04 -15.85
CA ALA A 165 13.84 -7.93 -15.37
C ALA A 165 14.31 -8.88 -16.48
N ALA A 166 13.38 -9.48 -17.23
CA ALA A 166 13.70 -10.36 -18.36
C ALA A 166 14.50 -9.62 -19.45
N ARG A 167 14.11 -8.40 -19.81
CA ARG A 167 14.82 -7.57 -20.81
C ARG A 167 16.19 -7.12 -20.34
N ALA A 168 16.34 -6.81 -19.05
CA ALA A 168 17.61 -6.41 -18.46
C ALA A 168 18.53 -7.59 -18.17
N GLY A 169 18.02 -8.83 -18.19
CA GLY A 169 18.76 -10.04 -17.79
C GLY A 169 18.97 -10.10 -16.27
N ALA A 170 18.12 -9.45 -15.47
CA ALA A 170 18.21 -9.41 -14.02
C ALA A 170 17.61 -10.67 -13.39
N GLY A 171 18.32 -11.29 -12.46
CA GLY A 171 17.86 -12.46 -11.71
C GLY A 171 17.11 -12.14 -10.43
N ASP A 172 17.17 -10.90 -9.95
CA ASP A 172 16.44 -10.43 -8.76
C ASP A 172 16.17 -8.91 -8.80
N ILE A 173 15.39 -8.41 -7.82
CA ILE A 173 15.01 -6.98 -7.73
C ILE A 173 16.21 -6.06 -7.50
N VAL A 174 17.23 -6.50 -6.78
CA VAL A 174 18.41 -5.67 -6.49
C VAL A 174 19.25 -5.54 -7.74
N GLU A 175 19.46 -6.63 -8.47
CA GLU A 175 20.16 -6.63 -9.74
C GLU A 175 19.41 -5.79 -10.79
N LEU A 176 18.07 -5.92 -10.87
CA LEU A 176 17.24 -5.08 -11.73
C LEU A 176 17.43 -3.59 -11.40
N ALA A 177 17.38 -3.24 -10.13
CA ALA A 177 17.56 -1.85 -9.70
C ALA A 177 18.95 -1.31 -10.06
N MET A 178 20.00 -2.12 -9.93
CA MET A 178 21.36 -1.76 -10.34
C MET A 178 21.46 -1.55 -11.86
N LEU A 179 20.97 -2.48 -12.65
CA LEU A 179 21.04 -2.43 -14.10
C LEU A 179 20.26 -1.27 -14.71
N LEU A 180 19.12 -0.92 -14.11
CA LEU A 180 18.27 0.18 -14.56
C LEU A 180 18.56 1.51 -13.81
N GLU A 181 19.54 1.55 -12.91
CA GLU A 181 19.85 2.71 -12.07
C GLU A 181 18.64 3.22 -11.27
N LEU A 182 17.89 2.30 -10.68
CA LEU A 182 16.71 2.59 -9.88
C LEU A 182 17.06 2.64 -8.39
N ARG A 183 16.26 3.39 -7.64
CA ARG A 183 16.33 3.38 -6.18
C ARG A 183 15.39 2.32 -5.62
N VAL A 184 15.84 1.64 -4.55
CA VAL A 184 15.04 0.74 -3.73
C VAL A 184 15.05 1.28 -2.29
N PRO A 185 14.31 2.37 -2.04
CA PRO A 185 14.24 2.96 -0.71
C PRO A 185 13.50 2.06 0.27
N GLN A 186 13.58 2.40 1.55
CA GLN A 186 12.90 1.68 2.62
C GLN A 186 11.85 2.57 3.28
N ILE A 187 10.67 2.00 3.52
CA ILE A 187 9.66 2.59 4.40
C ILE A 187 10.19 2.38 5.83
N PRO A 188 10.43 3.46 6.61
CA PRO A 188 10.84 3.28 7.99
C PRO A 188 9.70 2.66 8.80
N ALA A 189 10.02 1.70 9.67
CA ALA A 189 9.08 1.22 10.66
C ALA A 189 8.64 2.37 11.57
N ALA A 190 7.37 2.39 11.94
CA ALA A 190 6.85 3.31 12.94
C ALA A 190 6.01 2.54 13.95
N GLU A 191 6.36 2.71 15.21
CA GLU A 191 5.57 2.18 16.32
C GLU A 191 4.35 3.08 16.57
N PRO A 192 3.24 2.53 17.11
CA PRO A 192 2.11 3.33 17.56
C PRO A 192 2.56 4.45 18.48
N SER A 193 1.96 5.63 18.33
CA SER A 193 2.21 6.71 19.27
C SER A 193 1.68 6.25 20.63
N ARG A 194 2.56 6.07 21.63
CA ARG A 194 2.12 5.87 23.02
C ARG A 194 1.36 7.12 23.43
N ARG A 195 0.03 7.08 23.30
CA ARG A 195 -0.79 8.08 24.00
C ARG A 195 -0.45 7.89 25.46
N SER A 196 0.24 8.88 26.04
CA SER A 196 0.46 8.94 27.47
C SER A 196 -0.90 8.94 28.16
N ASP A 197 -1.26 7.82 28.80
CA ASP A 197 -2.35 7.70 29.77
C ASP A 197 -2.06 8.53 31.04
N GLU A 198 -1.44 9.69 30.89
CA GLU A 198 -1.23 10.70 31.93
C GLU A 198 -2.29 11.80 31.90
N ARG A 199 -3.56 11.41 31.91
CA ARG A 199 -4.66 12.31 32.29
C ARG A 199 -5.70 11.60 33.12
N ALA A 200 -5.32 11.04 34.25
CA ALA A 200 -6.25 10.67 35.32
C ALA A 200 -5.56 10.59 36.68
N ALA A 201 -4.98 11.68 37.11
CA ALA A 201 -4.76 11.93 38.53
C ALA A 201 -5.13 13.39 38.79
N GLY A 202 -6.43 13.63 38.84
CA GLY A 202 -6.95 14.88 39.40
C GLY A 202 -6.56 14.97 40.89
N PRO A 203 -6.32 16.17 41.43
CA PRO A 203 -5.92 16.32 42.82
C PRO A 203 -6.99 15.78 43.77
N VAL A 204 -6.59 14.89 44.67
CA VAL A 204 -7.42 14.38 45.77
C VAL A 204 -7.81 15.58 46.65
N PRO A 205 -9.11 15.85 46.95
CA PRO A 205 -9.47 16.92 47.84
C PRO A 205 -9.01 16.60 49.26
N HIS A 206 -8.21 17.46 49.83
CA HIS A 206 -7.89 17.48 51.26
C HIS A 206 -9.17 17.71 52.07
N LEU A 207 -9.63 16.69 52.80
CA LEU A 207 -10.65 16.85 53.83
C LEU A 207 -10.02 17.52 55.02
N ILE A 208 -10.41 18.79 55.25
CA ILE A 208 -10.09 19.51 56.48
C ILE A 208 -11.08 18.98 57.54
N GLY A 209 -10.57 18.27 58.52
CA GLY A 209 -11.32 17.84 59.71
C GLY A 209 -11.57 19.03 60.61
N THR A 210 -12.84 19.39 60.86
CA THR A 210 -13.26 20.29 61.95
C THR A 210 -13.35 19.50 63.21
N ALA A 211 -12.50 19.83 64.20
CA ALA A 211 -12.64 19.37 65.58
C ALA A 211 -13.81 20.10 66.24
N ALA A 212 -14.75 19.32 66.82
CA ALA A 212 -15.80 19.79 67.68
C ALA A 212 -15.31 19.97 69.14
N ARG A 213 -15.69 21.07 69.70
CA ARG A 213 -15.78 21.22 71.17
C ARG A 213 -17.19 20.94 71.62
#